data_378a681dffa7b8892a75b7a98ab3d18e
#
_entry.id   378a681dffa7b8892a75b7a98ab3d18e
#
_cell.length_a   1.000
_cell.length_b   1.000
_cell.length_c   1.000
_cell.angle_alpha   90.00
_cell.angle_beta   90.00
_cell.angle_gamma   90.00
#
_symmetry.space_group_name_H-M   'P 1'
#
loop_
_entity.id
_entity.type
_entity.pdbx_description
1 polymer ?
#
loop_
_entity_poly.entity_id
_entity_poly.type
_entity_poly.pdbx_seq_one_letter_code
_entity_poly.pdbx_strand_id
1 'polypeptide(L)'
;MSTSEVYSATTVPEAKSKWFIVPTENLDKFRCLLKVAQVLLSFVAFILEEVVTTCSQCSPLYFFEFVSCTAFLFTALLLILLSTNLHKRVGIDSWPTLDFVYTAVICVVFFIASIVFSSRNGGTDLEKAAVIFGFLATLAFLVDAVWFVKMKGFPFKKTNQPSTSNGGAPVAEAEKLNSVNGGAD
;
A
#
# COMPACT_ATOMS: atom_id res chain seq x y z
N MET A 1 50.61 42.66 -12.15
CA MET A 1 50.09 41.33 -12.53
C MET A 1 49.41 40.76 -11.28
N SER A 2 48.10 40.94 -11.17
CA SER A 2 47.31 40.41 -10.04
C SER A 2 46.49 39.26 -10.55
N THR A 3 46.85 38.06 -10.09
CA THR A 3 46.09 36.83 -10.31
C THR A 3 44.93 36.82 -9.35
N SER A 4 43.72 37.13 -9.84
CA SER A 4 42.49 36.91 -9.13
C SER A 4 42.19 35.42 -9.14
N GLU A 5 42.37 34.76 -8.01
CA GLU A 5 41.93 33.44 -7.75
C GLU A 5 40.39 33.39 -7.83
N VAL A 6 39.89 32.72 -8.86
CA VAL A 6 38.46 32.42 -9.00
C VAL A 6 38.12 31.34 -8.00
N TYR A 7 37.68 31.74 -6.82
CA TYR A 7 37.11 30.82 -5.82
C TYR A 7 35.70 30.46 -6.27
N SER A 8 35.59 29.33 -6.94
CA SER A 8 34.31 28.74 -7.28
C SER A 8 33.70 28.17 -6.00
N ALA A 9 32.64 28.79 -5.50
CA ALA A 9 31.90 28.31 -4.35
C ALA A 9 31.21 26.96 -4.71
N THR A 10 31.84 25.87 -4.32
CA THR A 10 31.31 24.48 -4.47
C THR A 10 30.36 24.11 -3.33
N THR A 11 29.66 25.05 -2.72
CA THR A 11 28.52 24.77 -1.89
C THR A 11 27.25 24.76 -2.74
N VAL A 12 27.02 23.68 -3.46
CA VAL A 12 25.67 23.37 -3.90
C VAL A 12 24.85 23.27 -2.60
N PRO A 13 23.79 24.09 -2.41
CA PRO A 13 22.91 23.90 -1.25
C PRO A 13 22.35 22.49 -1.38
N GLU A 14 22.76 21.60 -0.47
CA GLU A 14 22.09 20.32 -0.31
C GLU A 14 20.60 20.63 -0.14
N ALA A 15 19.84 20.33 -1.19
CA ALA A 15 18.40 20.32 -1.10
C ALA A 15 18.10 19.37 0.05
N LYS A 16 17.70 19.92 1.22
CA LYS A 16 17.27 19.15 2.39
C LYS A 16 16.30 18.12 1.84
N SER A 17 16.76 16.89 1.73
CA SER A 17 15.96 15.76 1.30
C SER A 17 14.77 15.73 2.22
N LYS A 18 13.61 16.17 1.72
CA LYS A 18 12.37 16.09 2.47
C LYS A 18 12.10 14.61 2.61
N TRP A 19 12.43 14.07 3.76
CA TRP A 19 12.26 12.64 4.09
C TRP A 19 10.80 12.24 4.00
N PHE A 20 9.90 13.19 4.23
CA PHE A 20 8.47 13.02 4.20
C PHE A 20 7.88 13.84 3.03
N ILE A 21 7.41 13.15 2.01
CA ILE A 21 6.81 13.76 0.82
C ILE A 21 5.35 13.31 0.77
N VAL A 22 4.43 14.18 1.18
CA VAL A 22 3.00 13.98 1.01
C VAL A 22 2.43 15.26 0.38
N PRO A 23 1.65 15.15 -0.71
CA PRO A 23 1.19 13.97 -1.44
C PRO A 23 2.26 13.37 -2.35
N THR A 24 2.24 12.03 -2.48
CA THR A 24 2.97 11.28 -3.49
C THR A 24 2.00 10.81 -4.58
N GLU A 25 2.53 10.35 -5.73
CA GLU A 25 1.72 9.76 -6.81
C GLU A 25 0.87 8.57 -6.33
N ASN A 26 1.29 7.90 -5.27
CA ASN A 26 0.64 6.73 -4.71
C ASN A 26 -0.20 7.01 -3.46
N LEU A 27 -0.01 8.16 -2.81
CA LEU A 27 -0.64 8.49 -1.53
C LEU A 27 -1.22 9.91 -1.53
N ASP A 28 -2.53 10.03 -1.71
CA ASP A 28 -3.27 11.28 -1.55
C ASP A 28 -3.29 11.72 -0.07
N LYS A 29 -3.47 13.01 0.19
CA LYS A 29 -3.57 13.55 1.56
C LYS A 29 -4.65 12.86 2.38
N PHE A 30 -5.81 12.57 1.76
CA PHE A 30 -6.92 11.90 2.43
C PHE A 30 -6.57 10.45 2.80
N ARG A 31 -5.93 9.71 1.89
CA ARG A 31 -5.47 8.34 2.17
C ARG A 31 -4.36 8.30 3.21
N CYS A 32 -3.47 9.30 3.22
CA CYS A 32 -2.47 9.44 4.28
C CYS A 32 -3.15 9.59 5.65
N LEU A 33 -4.16 10.45 5.76
CA LEU A 33 -4.93 10.64 6.98
C LEU A 33 -5.63 9.35 7.41
N LEU A 34 -6.25 8.62 6.47
CA LEU A 34 -6.88 7.33 6.75
C LEU A 34 -5.86 6.30 7.25
N LYS A 35 -4.68 6.21 6.64
CA LYS A 35 -3.60 5.33 7.09
C LYS A 35 -3.12 5.66 8.50
N VAL A 36 -2.98 6.94 8.83
CA VAL A 36 -2.66 7.38 10.19
C VAL A 36 -3.76 6.96 11.17
N ALA A 37 -5.03 7.16 10.81
CA ALA A 37 -6.15 6.73 11.65
C ALA A 37 -6.18 5.21 11.84
N GLN A 38 -5.94 4.42 10.81
CA GLN A 38 -5.82 2.96 10.88
C GLN A 38 -4.71 2.53 11.85
N VAL A 39 -3.53 3.15 11.76
CA VAL A 39 -2.40 2.88 12.67
C VAL A 39 -2.79 3.18 14.12
N LEU A 40 -3.37 4.35 14.37
CA LEU A 40 -3.76 4.76 15.72
C LEU A 40 -4.86 3.88 16.32
N LEU A 41 -5.91 3.57 15.54
CA LEU A 41 -7.02 2.73 15.99
C LEU A 41 -6.56 1.29 16.28
N SER A 42 -5.73 0.72 15.39
CA SER A 42 -5.17 -0.63 15.59
C SER A 42 -4.22 -0.68 16.79
N PHE A 43 -3.43 0.39 17.01
CA PHE A 43 -2.55 0.51 18.16
C PHE A 43 -3.35 0.60 19.48
N VAL A 44 -4.39 1.43 19.52
CA VAL A 44 -5.25 1.54 20.71
C VAL A 44 -5.96 0.22 21.01
N ALA A 45 -6.49 -0.46 19.97
CA ALA A 45 -7.09 -1.77 20.13
C ALA A 45 -6.10 -2.77 20.73
N PHE A 46 -4.88 -2.83 20.23
CA PHE A 46 -3.80 -3.67 20.74
C PHE A 46 -3.47 -3.35 22.21
N ILE A 47 -3.28 -2.08 22.57
CA ILE A 47 -2.94 -1.70 23.96
C ILE A 47 -4.09 -2.01 24.93
N LEU A 48 -5.34 -1.85 24.50
CA LEU A 48 -6.49 -2.16 25.38
C LEU A 48 -6.54 -3.64 25.75
N GLU A 49 -6.08 -4.51 24.85
CA GLU A 49 -6.02 -5.96 25.13
C GLU A 49 -4.87 -6.35 26.02
N GLU A 50 -3.71 -5.75 25.84
CA GLU A 50 -2.55 -5.95 26.71
C GLU A 50 -2.85 -5.64 28.18
N VAL A 51 -3.79 -4.71 28.43
CA VAL A 51 -4.21 -4.32 29.78
C VAL A 51 -5.26 -5.28 30.37
N VAL A 52 -5.87 -6.16 29.56
CA VAL A 52 -6.82 -7.18 30.05
C VAL A 52 -6.07 -8.28 30.79
N THR A 53 -6.10 -8.24 32.12
CA THR A 53 -5.38 -9.20 33.00
C THR A 53 -6.17 -10.48 33.27
N THR A 54 -7.49 -10.48 33.04
CA THR A 54 -8.37 -11.61 33.32
C THR A 54 -9.14 -11.98 32.06
N CYS A 55 -8.82 -13.11 31.47
CA CYS A 55 -9.57 -13.64 30.35
C CYS A 55 -10.30 -14.91 30.75
N SER A 56 -11.60 -14.99 30.47
CA SER A 56 -12.39 -16.22 30.65
C SER A 56 -12.17 -17.23 29.51
N GLN A 57 -11.87 -16.73 28.31
CA GLN A 57 -11.45 -17.51 27.14
C GLN A 57 -10.34 -16.76 26.41
N CYS A 58 -9.10 -17.17 26.62
CA CYS A 58 -7.93 -16.45 26.11
C CYS A 58 -7.71 -16.61 24.60
N SER A 59 -8.22 -17.67 23.96
CA SER A 59 -8.00 -17.92 22.53
C SER A 59 -8.52 -16.81 21.60
N PRO A 60 -9.76 -16.31 21.75
CA PRO A 60 -10.22 -15.15 20.97
C PRO A 60 -9.45 -13.85 21.22
N LEU A 61 -9.01 -13.65 22.47
CA LEU A 61 -8.20 -12.49 22.86
C LEU A 61 -6.87 -12.49 22.10
N TYR A 62 -6.11 -13.57 22.16
CA TYR A 62 -4.82 -13.69 21.46
C TYR A 62 -4.95 -13.59 19.94
N PHE A 63 -6.05 -14.09 19.37
CA PHE A 63 -6.31 -13.94 17.94
C PHE A 63 -6.53 -12.48 17.55
N PHE A 64 -7.33 -11.76 18.31
CA PHE A 64 -7.58 -10.34 18.07
C PHE A 64 -6.32 -9.50 18.32
N GLU A 65 -5.56 -9.78 19.38
CA GLU A 65 -4.26 -9.19 19.69
C GLU A 65 -3.27 -9.36 18.54
N PHE A 66 -3.13 -10.57 18.01
CA PHE A 66 -2.27 -10.84 16.86
C PHE A 66 -2.69 -10.05 15.62
N VAL A 67 -4.01 -9.96 15.35
CA VAL A 67 -4.53 -9.22 14.19
C VAL A 67 -4.32 -7.71 14.37
N SER A 68 -4.61 -7.15 15.55
CA SER A 68 -4.44 -5.72 15.85
C SER A 68 -2.97 -5.30 15.80
N CYS A 69 -2.06 -6.11 16.35
CA CYS A 69 -0.62 -5.91 16.27
C CYS A 69 -0.12 -5.95 14.82
N THR A 70 -0.54 -6.97 14.06
CA THR A 70 -0.18 -7.11 12.64
C THR A 70 -0.69 -5.92 11.82
N ALA A 71 -1.94 -5.52 12.02
CA ALA A 71 -2.54 -4.38 11.34
C ALA A 71 -1.77 -3.08 11.67
N PHE A 72 -1.44 -2.85 12.93
CA PHE A 72 -0.65 -1.69 13.36
C PHE A 72 0.73 -1.66 12.70
N LEU A 73 1.52 -2.74 12.82
CA LEU A 73 2.90 -2.78 12.34
C LEU A 73 2.99 -2.65 10.81
N PHE A 74 2.20 -3.44 10.07
CA PHE A 74 2.27 -3.42 8.60
C PHE A 74 1.65 -2.16 8.00
N THR A 75 0.58 -1.59 8.60
CA THR A 75 0.04 -0.32 8.13
C THR A 75 1.01 0.83 8.40
N ALA A 76 1.69 0.84 9.55
CA ALA A 76 2.74 1.80 9.85
C ALA A 76 3.91 1.67 8.86
N LEU A 77 4.36 0.44 8.57
CA LEU A 77 5.39 0.17 7.57
C LEU A 77 4.98 0.67 6.18
N LEU A 78 3.77 0.35 5.73
CA LEU A 78 3.24 0.84 4.46
C LEU A 78 3.16 2.36 4.41
N LEU A 79 2.70 3.01 5.48
CA LEU A 79 2.64 4.45 5.57
C LEU A 79 4.03 5.08 5.42
N ILE A 80 5.04 4.54 6.10
CA ILE A 80 6.43 4.99 6.00
C ILE A 80 6.95 4.78 4.56
N LEU A 81 6.75 3.60 3.98
CA LEU A 81 7.21 3.29 2.62
C LEU A 81 6.56 4.18 1.57
N LEU A 82 5.23 4.41 1.64
CA LEU A 82 4.53 5.24 0.67
C LEU A 82 4.80 6.75 0.85
N SER A 83 5.11 7.20 2.07
CA SER A 83 5.43 8.62 2.35
C SER A 83 6.89 8.98 2.15
N THR A 84 7.77 7.99 1.96
CA THR A 84 9.19 8.17 1.73
C THR A 84 9.59 7.68 0.32
N ASN A 85 10.76 8.11 -0.16
CA ASN A 85 11.30 7.61 -1.43
C ASN A 85 11.79 6.15 -1.36
N LEU A 86 11.64 5.47 -0.22
CA LEU A 86 12.04 4.08 -0.07
C LEU A 86 11.27 3.14 -1.02
N HIS A 87 10.00 3.45 -1.34
CA HIS A 87 9.22 2.66 -2.29
C HIS A 87 9.91 2.51 -3.66
N LYS A 88 10.70 3.50 -4.11
CA LYS A 88 11.47 3.45 -5.36
C LYS A 88 12.69 2.52 -5.27
N ARG A 89 13.24 2.32 -4.06
CA ARG A 89 14.41 1.45 -3.85
C ARG A 89 14.08 -0.03 -3.74
N VAL A 90 12.85 -0.36 -3.35
CA VAL A 90 12.42 -1.76 -3.15
C VAL A 90 12.08 -2.44 -4.49
N GLY A 91 11.96 -1.69 -5.60
CA GLY A 91 11.79 -2.26 -6.94
C GLY A 91 10.45 -2.97 -7.17
N ILE A 92 9.42 -2.61 -6.42
CA ILE A 92 8.06 -3.12 -6.63
C ILE A 92 7.30 -2.14 -7.53
N ASP A 93 6.91 -2.58 -8.73
CA ASP A 93 6.22 -1.73 -9.71
C ASP A 93 4.73 -1.50 -9.36
N SER A 94 4.14 -2.38 -8.53
CA SER A 94 2.71 -2.41 -8.24
C SER A 94 2.36 -2.03 -6.79
N TRP A 95 3.00 -1.00 -6.24
CA TRP A 95 2.71 -0.51 -4.88
C TRP A 95 1.22 -0.25 -4.60
N PRO A 96 0.45 0.38 -5.52
CA PRO A 96 -0.97 0.61 -5.29
C PRO A 96 -1.77 -0.69 -5.16
N THR A 97 -1.41 -1.70 -5.94
CA THR A 97 -2.07 -3.02 -5.89
C THR A 97 -1.74 -3.74 -4.57
N LEU A 98 -0.48 -3.70 -4.15
CA LEU A 98 -0.05 -4.29 -2.87
C LEU A 98 -0.80 -3.65 -1.68
N ASP A 99 -0.85 -2.32 -1.65
CA ASP A 99 -1.55 -1.56 -0.61
C ASP A 99 -3.04 -1.89 -0.58
N PHE A 100 -3.69 -1.97 -1.75
CA PHE A 100 -5.10 -2.35 -1.84
C PHE A 100 -5.37 -3.77 -1.35
N VAL A 101 -4.58 -4.75 -1.82
CA VAL A 101 -4.74 -6.16 -1.41
C VAL A 101 -4.54 -6.31 0.09
N TYR A 102 -3.48 -5.71 0.63
CA TYR A 102 -3.22 -5.71 2.06
C TYR A 102 -4.39 -5.09 2.85
N THR A 103 -4.85 -3.89 2.45
CA THR A 103 -5.95 -3.18 3.11
C THR A 103 -7.25 -3.99 3.09
N ALA A 104 -7.56 -4.66 1.96
CA ALA A 104 -8.74 -5.51 1.84
C ALA A 104 -8.65 -6.77 2.72
N VAL A 105 -7.50 -7.45 2.73
CA VAL A 105 -7.29 -8.65 3.55
C VAL A 105 -7.36 -8.32 5.03
N ILE A 106 -6.67 -7.27 5.48
CA ILE A 106 -6.70 -6.84 6.88
C ILE A 106 -8.10 -6.40 7.29
N CYS A 107 -8.85 -5.71 6.43
CA CYS A 107 -10.24 -5.33 6.69
C CYS A 107 -11.10 -6.56 7.04
N VAL A 108 -11.01 -7.63 6.23
CA VAL A 108 -11.78 -8.86 6.45
C VAL A 108 -11.33 -9.59 7.72
N VAL A 109 -10.02 -9.75 7.90
CA VAL A 109 -9.45 -10.47 9.05
C VAL A 109 -9.74 -9.73 10.35
N PHE A 110 -9.61 -8.40 10.36
CA PHE A 110 -9.90 -7.57 11.54
C PHE A 110 -11.40 -7.58 11.88
N PHE A 111 -12.27 -7.60 10.86
CA PHE A 111 -13.71 -7.74 11.05
C PHE A 111 -14.06 -9.08 11.72
N ILE A 112 -13.50 -10.18 11.21
CA ILE A 112 -13.71 -11.52 11.79
C ILE A 112 -13.18 -11.56 13.23
N ALA A 113 -11.98 -11.05 13.47
CA ALA A 113 -11.38 -10.99 14.80
C ALA A 113 -12.27 -10.21 15.79
N SER A 114 -12.80 -9.05 15.37
CA SER A 114 -13.69 -8.21 16.18
C SER A 114 -15.00 -8.94 16.52
N ILE A 115 -15.60 -9.70 15.59
CA ILE A 115 -16.80 -10.49 15.84
C ILE A 115 -16.50 -11.64 16.81
N VAL A 116 -15.42 -12.38 16.57
CA VAL A 116 -15.04 -13.54 17.41
C VAL A 116 -14.75 -13.08 18.83
N PHE A 117 -14.02 -11.97 18.99
CA PHE A 117 -13.73 -11.40 20.30
C PHE A 117 -14.98 -10.85 20.97
N SER A 118 -15.84 -10.13 20.25
CA SER A 118 -17.11 -9.61 20.76
C SER A 118 -18.06 -10.71 21.28
N SER A 119 -18.07 -11.87 20.60
CA SER A 119 -18.96 -12.98 20.97
C SER A 119 -18.50 -13.78 22.20
N ARG A 120 -17.24 -13.65 22.60
CA ARG A 120 -16.59 -14.47 23.62
C ARG A 120 -15.82 -13.66 24.67
N ASN A 121 -16.06 -12.35 24.76
CA ASN A 121 -15.45 -11.52 25.78
C ASN A 121 -16.05 -11.79 27.17
N GLY A 122 -15.27 -11.53 28.22
CA GLY A 122 -15.71 -11.66 29.62
C GLY A 122 -16.62 -10.52 30.09
N GLY A 123 -16.92 -9.55 29.22
CA GLY A 123 -17.84 -8.44 29.50
C GLY A 123 -17.22 -7.29 30.30
N THR A 124 -15.89 -7.25 30.48
CA THR A 124 -15.21 -6.13 31.11
C THR A 124 -15.29 -4.87 30.24
N ASP A 125 -15.19 -3.71 30.85
CA ASP A 125 -15.27 -2.45 30.10
C ASP A 125 -14.08 -2.24 29.17
N LEU A 126 -12.91 -2.78 29.50
CA LEU A 126 -11.72 -2.79 28.65
C LEU A 126 -11.92 -3.64 27.39
N GLU A 127 -12.48 -4.85 27.55
CA GLU A 127 -12.79 -5.71 26.42
C GLU A 127 -13.83 -5.09 25.49
N LYS A 128 -14.87 -4.46 26.06
CA LYS A 128 -15.88 -3.73 25.27
C LYS A 128 -15.23 -2.56 24.50
N ALA A 129 -14.35 -1.82 25.14
CA ALA A 129 -13.61 -0.73 24.49
C ALA A 129 -12.74 -1.29 23.34
N ALA A 130 -11.99 -2.36 23.56
CA ALA A 130 -11.18 -3.01 22.53
C ALA A 130 -12.01 -3.44 21.32
N VAL A 131 -13.19 -4.05 21.54
CA VAL A 131 -14.15 -4.40 20.48
C VAL A 131 -14.59 -3.17 19.69
N ILE A 132 -14.94 -2.07 20.36
CA ILE A 132 -15.35 -0.83 19.70
C ILE A 132 -14.23 -0.29 18.83
N PHE A 133 -13.00 -0.21 19.34
CA PHE A 133 -11.84 0.23 18.57
C PHE A 133 -11.52 -0.73 17.41
N GLY A 134 -11.72 -2.04 17.57
CA GLY A 134 -11.60 -3.03 16.51
C GLY A 134 -12.58 -2.80 15.36
N PHE A 135 -13.84 -2.52 15.66
CA PHE A 135 -14.83 -2.17 14.62
C PHE A 135 -14.54 -0.83 13.97
N LEU A 136 -14.09 0.19 14.74
CA LEU A 136 -13.68 1.48 14.16
C LEU A 136 -12.46 1.33 13.24
N ALA A 137 -11.48 0.52 13.61
CA ALA A 137 -10.35 0.20 12.76
C ALA A 137 -10.82 -0.50 11.46
N THR A 138 -11.70 -1.49 11.57
CA THR A 138 -12.30 -2.18 10.41
C THR A 138 -12.99 -1.20 9.47
N LEU A 139 -13.77 -0.25 9.98
CA LEU A 139 -14.42 0.79 9.19
C LEU A 139 -13.40 1.69 8.49
N ALA A 140 -12.32 2.07 9.16
CA ALA A 140 -11.27 2.88 8.57
C ALA A 140 -10.56 2.13 7.41
N PHE A 141 -10.31 0.83 7.55
CA PHE A 141 -9.78 -0.01 6.46
C PHE A 141 -10.77 -0.16 5.31
N LEU A 142 -12.06 -0.34 5.60
CA LEU A 142 -13.11 -0.43 4.59
C LEU A 142 -13.22 0.87 3.78
N VAL A 143 -13.24 2.02 4.44
CA VAL A 143 -13.30 3.34 3.78
C VAL A 143 -12.09 3.54 2.87
N ASP A 144 -10.89 3.18 3.31
CA ASP A 144 -9.68 3.29 2.50
C ASP A 144 -9.75 2.39 1.25
N ALA A 145 -10.20 1.13 1.40
CA ALA A 145 -10.37 0.21 0.29
C ALA A 145 -11.40 0.71 -0.73
N VAL A 146 -12.56 1.18 -0.26
CA VAL A 146 -13.61 1.75 -1.13
C VAL A 146 -13.14 3.02 -1.83
N TRP A 147 -12.44 3.90 -1.11
CA TRP A 147 -11.87 5.12 -1.68
C TRP A 147 -10.86 4.80 -2.78
N PHE A 148 -10.00 3.83 -2.55
CA PHE A 148 -9.05 3.36 -3.57
C PHE A 148 -9.74 2.91 -4.84
N VAL A 149 -10.77 2.05 -4.72
CA VAL A 149 -11.53 1.54 -5.87
C VAL A 149 -12.23 2.66 -6.63
N LYS A 150 -12.76 3.67 -5.92
CA LYS A 150 -13.39 4.84 -6.56
C LYS A 150 -12.42 5.69 -7.35
N MET A 151 -11.19 5.90 -6.82
CA MET A 151 -10.21 6.80 -7.42
C MET A 151 -9.37 6.15 -8.52
N LYS A 152 -8.94 4.89 -8.32
CA LYS A 152 -8.02 4.19 -9.24
C LYS A 152 -8.67 3.02 -9.99
N GLY A 153 -9.93 2.69 -9.69
CA GLY A 153 -10.60 1.52 -10.23
C GLY A 153 -10.10 0.20 -9.63
N PHE A 154 -10.65 -0.90 -10.09
CA PHE A 154 -10.27 -2.24 -9.62
C PHE A 154 -8.90 -2.61 -10.21
N PRO A 155 -7.86 -2.84 -9.40
CA PRO A 155 -6.50 -3.11 -9.90
C PRO A 155 -6.37 -4.41 -10.70
N PHE A 156 -7.35 -5.32 -10.60
CA PHE A 156 -7.39 -6.59 -11.32
C PHE A 156 -8.21 -6.55 -12.61
N LYS A 157 -8.91 -5.44 -12.92
CA LYS A 157 -9.61 -5.30 -14.18
C LYS A 157 -8.59 -5.04 -15.27
N LYS A 158 -8.11 -6.11 -15.95
CA LYS A 158 -7.46 -5.96 -17.25
C LYS A 158 -8.42 -5.16 -18.11
N THR A 159 -8.08 -3.93 -18.45
CA THR A 159 -8.72 -3.20 -19.51
C THR A 159 -8.45 -4.01 -20.75
N ASN A 160 -9.46 -4.75 -21.24
CA ASN A 160 -9.48 -5.18 -22.62
C ASN A 160 -9.56 -3.89 -23.43
N GLN A 161 -8.42 -3.27 -23.66
CA GLN A 161 -8.28 -2.30 -24.73
C GLN A 161 -8.53 -3.11 -25.99
N PRO A 162 -9.58 -2.79 -26.77
CA PRO A 162 -9.65 -3.32 -28.12
C PRO A 162 -8.38 -2.81 -28.79
N SER A 163 -7.46 -3.71 -29.10
CA SER A 163 -6.37 -3.45 -30.02
C SER A 163 -7.05 -3.07 -31.33
N THR A 164 -7.15 -1.77 -31.58
CA THR A 164 -7.42 -1.25 -32.91
C THR A 164 -6.19 -1.61 -33.71
N SER A 165 -6.21 -2.80 -34.26
CA SER A 165 -5.33 -3.24 -35.32
C SER A 165 -5.63 -2.35 -36.54
N ASN A 166 -5.00 -1.19 -36.59
CA ASN A 166 -4.78 -0.54 -37.85
C ASN A 166 -3.73 -1.39 -38.61
N GLY A 167 -4.23 -2.09 -39.60
CA GLY A 167 -3.45 -2.87 -40.52
C GLY A 167 -2.36 -2.01 -41.18
N GLY A 168 -1.15 -2.34 -40.87
CA GLY A 168 0.05 -2.04 -41.64
C GLY A 168 0.67 -3.38 -41.94
N ALA A 169 0.39 -3.91 -43.12
CA ALA A 169 0.99 -5.13 -43.60
C ALA A 169 2.51 -4.98 -43.64
N PRO A 170 3.28 -5.93 -43.14
CA PRO A 170 4.67 -6.08 -43.58
C PRO A 170 4.69 -6.90 -44.86
N VAL A 171 4.52 -6.20 -45.97
CA VAL A 171 4.95 -6.72 -47.29
C VAL A 171 6.36 -6.21 -47.48
N ALA A 172 7.30 -7.11 -47.58
CA ALA A 172 8.63 -6.98 -48.23
C ALA A 172 9.80 -7.50 -47.40
N GLU A 173 9.78 -8.77 -47.07
CA GLU A 173 11.06 -9.45 -46.73
C GLU A 173 11.15 -10.90 -47.25
N ALA A 174 10.18 -11.39 -48.02
CA ALA A 174 10.19 -12.74 -48.59
C ALA A 174 10.58 -12.78 -50.10
N GLU A 175 10.92 -11.64 -50.70
CA GLU A 175 11.16 -11.60 -52.17
C GLU A 175 12.62 -11.36 -52.55
N LYS A 176 13.58 -11.46 -51.65
CA LYS A 176 15.00 -11.23 -51.94
C LYS A 176 15.88 -12.47 -51.95
N LEU A 177 15.28 -13.65 -51.89
CA LEU A 177 16.04 -14.92 -51.89
C LEU A 177 15.82 -15.79 -53.12
N ASN A 178 15.09 -15.33 -54.14
CA ASN A 178 14.84 -16.15 -55.34
C ASN A 178 15.27 -15.51 -56.68
N SER A 179 16.21 -14.56 -56.62
CA SER A 179 16.73 -13.91 -57.85
C SER A 179 18.23 -14.05 -58.05
N VAL A 180 18.84 -15.13 -57.57
CA VAL A 180 20.24 -15.48 -57.92
C VAL A 180 20.28 -16.98 -58.21
N ASN A 181 19.74 -17.40 -59.35
CA ASN A 181 20.13 -18.55 -60.07
C ASN A 181 19.34 -18.62 -61.43
N GLY A 182 19.94 -18.22 -62.50
CA GLY A 182 19.37 -18.38 -63.84
C GLY A 182 20.00 -17.44 -64.84
N GLY A 183 21.18 -17.81 -65.35
CA GLY A 183 21.77 -17.08 -66.44
C GLY A 183 23.18 -17.53 -66.73
N ALA A 184 23.32 -18.76 -67.18
CA ALA A 184 24.44 -19.19 -68.00
C ALA A 184 23.84 -19.82 -69.23
N ASP A 185 24.02 -19.11 -70.36
CA ASP A 185 24.47 -19.56 -71.67
C ASP A 185 24.50 -18.33 -72.57
#